data_50275ec96925aa8d58eaf1afbfd24022
#
_entry.id   50275ec96925aa8d58eaf1afbfd24022
#
_cell.length_a   1.000
_cell.length_b   1.000
_cell.length_c   1.000
_cell.angle_alpha   90.00
_cell.angle_beta   90.00
_cell.angle_gamma   90.00
#
_symmetry.space_group_name_H-M   'P 1'
#
loop_
_entity.id
_entity.type
_entity.pdbx_description
1 polymer ?
#
loop_
_entity_poly.entity_id
_entity_poly.type
_entity_poly.pdbx_seq_one_letter_code
_entity_poly.pdbx_strand_id
1 'polypeptide(L)'
;MHIFRKTLFLLSLVVAGFTSQAKAQISVMSFNIRLDASVDNENRWDNRKGEVAKMLTYYQPDLLGMQEVCPNQMADLKAALNGIYEGIGVGRDDGKHQGEHSPIFYNKHKFSMVKHGDFALSETPEQFGKKGWDASYNRVCTWAILKDKKTGKQVVYFNTHLDNDGKIARKEGIKLILSKMKKVAKNMPAIITGDFNCTDEEEPSAILRANKMENARNKAAIVYGPDWTWHDYGRLPLNERSIIDHIFISNQLKATRYRVIGDKPDKVYLSDHNAVFVNLDYTK
;
A
#
# COMPACT_ATOMS: atom_id res chain seq x y z
N MET A 1 64.87 -39.82 -38.67
CA MET A 1 63.49 -39.61 -39.07
C MET A 1 62.67 -39.54 -37.80
N HIS A 2 62.49 -38.32 -37.22
CA HIS A 2 61.81 -38.07 -35.96
C HIS A 2 60.35 -37.62 -36.21
N ILE A 3 59.41 -38.43 -35.79
CA ILE A 3 57.96 -38.11 -35.89
C ILE A 3 57.58 -37.38 -34.63
N PHE A 4 57.24 -36.06 -34.73
CA PHE A 4 56.63 -35.25 -33.67
C PHE A 4 55.16 -35.55 -33.61
N ARG A 5 54.68 -36.19 -32.51
CA ARG A 5 53.27 -36.30 -32.15
C ARG A 5 52.83 -34.98 -31.47
N LYS A 6 52.00 -34.21 -32.15
CA LYS A 6 51.28 -33.06 -31.54
C LYS A 6 50.09 -33.56 -30.78
N THR A 7 50.15 -33.45 -29.44
CA THR A 7 49.01 -33.72 -28.56
C THR A 7 48.15 -32.46 -28.47
N LEU A 8 46.94 -32.55 -29.00
CA LEU A 8 45.96 -31.43 -28.93
C LEU A 8 45.20 -31.54 -27.59
N PHE A 9 45.46 -30.59 -26.67
CA PHE A 9 44.65 -30.45 -25.44
C PHE A 9 43.40 -29.67 -25.78
N LEU A 10 42.21 -30.35 -25.76
CA LEU A 10 40.91 -29.69 -25.80
C LEU A 10 40.60 -29.17 -24.39
N LEU A 11 40.66 -27.87 -24.22
CA LEU A 11 40.21 -27.19 -22.99
C LEU A 11 38.69 -27.00 -23.09
N SER A 12 37.90 -27.88 -22.46
CA SER A 12 36.43 -27.71 -22.34
C SER A 12 36.13 -26.64 -21.30
N LEU A 13 35.75 -25.44 -21.77
CA LEU A 13 35.26 -24.36 -20.93
C LEU A 13 33.82 -24.71 -20.44
N VAL A 14 33.71 -25.18 -19.21
CA VAL A 14 32.39 -25.31 -18.55
C VAL A 14 31.95 -23.91 -18.13
N VAL A 15 31.11 -23.29 -18.96
CA VAL A 15 30.40 -22.07 -18.59
C VAL A 15 29.27 -22.45 -17.63
N ALA A 16 29.54 -22.38 -16.34
CA ALA A 16 28.50 -22.48 -15.31
C ALA A 16 27.61 -21.22 -15.43
N GLY A 17 26.51 -21.36 -16.13
CA GLY A 17 25.48 -20.34 -16.23
C GLY A 17 24.84 -20.11 -14.84
N PHE A 18 25.29 -19.08 -14.13
CA PHE A 18 24.56 -18.57 -12.97
C PHE A 18 23.24 -17.98 -13.47
N THR A 19 22.20 -18.79 -13.55
CA THR A 19 20.84 -18.27 -13.67
C THR A 19 20.49 -17.62 -12.34
N SER A 20 20.76 -16.32 -12.21
CA SER A 20 20.18 -15.51 -11.17
C SER A 20 18.67 -15.58 -11.35
N GLN A 21 18.00 -16.44 -10.59
CA GLN A 21 16.54 -16.38 -10.48
C GLN A 21 16.22 -14.98 -9.93
N ALA A 22 15.67 -14.12 -10.78
CA ALA A 22 15.16 -12.84 -10.36
C ALA A 22 14.17 -13.09 -9.19
N LYS A 23 14.55 -12.66 -7.97
CA LYS A 23 13.70 -12.79 -6.80
C LYS A 23 12.37 -12.13 -7.12
N ALA A 24 11.28 -12.83 -6.88
CA ALA A 24 9.96 -12.26 -7.01
C ALA A 24 9.84 -11.09 -6.02
N GLN A 25 9.79 -9.89 -6.55
CA GLN A 25 9.70 -8.65 -5.79
C GLN A 25 8.30 -8.06 -5.95
N ILE A 26 7.76 -7.52 -4.87
CA ILE A 26 6.51 -6.77 -4.87
C ILE A 26 6.81 -5.34 -4.44
N SER A 27 6.38 -4.36 -5.21
CA SER A 27 6.38 -2.96 -4.79
C SER A 27 4.99 -2.55 -4.30
N VAL A 28 4.95 -1.87 -3.15
CA VAL A 28 3.70 -1.47 -2.49
C VAL A 28 3.74 0.01 -2.16
N MET A 29 2.63 0.70 -2.38
CA MET A 29 2.45 2.10 -2.00
C MET A 29 1.19 2.26 -1.16
N SER A 30 1.26 3.09 -0.11
CA SER A 30 0.10 3.66 0.57
C SER A 30 0.09 5.17 0.34
N PHE A 31 -1.07 5.72 -0.01
CA PHE A 31 -1.18 7.14 -0.30
C PHE A 31 -2.56 7.68 0.07
N ASN A 32 -2.64 8.45 1.14
CA ASN A 32 -3.78 9.32 1.38
C ASN A 32 -3.72 10.46 0.36
N ILE A 33 -4.66 10.46 -0.60
CA ILE A 33 -4.66 11.43 -1.71
C ILE A 33 -5.36 12.73 -1.36
N ARG A 34 -5.87 12.88 -0.16
CA ARG A 34 -6.77 13.94 0.30
C ARG A 34 -8.07 14.00 -0.50
N LEU A 35 -9.17 14.04 0.17
CA LEU A 35 -10.50 14.18 -0.42
C LEU A 35 -10.60 15.46 -1.25
N ASP A 36 -11.56 15.52 -2.17
CA ASP A 36 -11.85 16.73 -2.94
C ASP A 36 -12.70 17.68 -2.11
N ALA A 37 -12.03 18.60 -1.40
CA ALA A 37 -12.66 19.59 -0.56
C ALA A 37 -12.49 21.02 -1.12
N SER A 38 -13.58 21.78 -1.16
CA SER A 38 -13.55 23.17 -1.66
C SER A 38 -12.67 24.09 -0.81
N VAL A 39 -12.49 23.77 0.47
CA VAL A 39 -11.64 24.54 1.41
C VAL A 39 -10.15 24.44 1.10
N ASP A 40 -9.74 23.47 0.29
CA ASP A 40 -8.32 23.26 -0.06
C ASP A 40 -7.82 24.27 -1.12
N ASN A 41 -8.70 25.15 -1.64
CA ASN A 41 -8.37 26.25 -2.57
C ASN A 41 -7.48 25.81 -3.74
N GLU A 42 -6.25 26.30 -3.83
CA GLU A 42 -5.28 25.95 -4.88
C GLU A 42 -4.87 24.46 -4.85
N ASN A 43 -5.03 23.78 -3.72
CA ASN A 43 -4.75 22.37 -3.57
C ASN A 43 -5.97 21.45 -3.83
N ARG A 44 -7.04 21.98 -4.44
CA ARG A 44 -8.20 21.16 -4.85
C ARG A 44 -7.79 20.06 -5.82
N TRP A 45 -8.57 18.98 -5.80
CA TRP A 45 -8.31 17.80 -6.61
C TRP A 45 -8.07 18.10 -8.09
N ASP A 46 -8.87 18.97 -8.71
CA ASP A 46 -8.73 19.33 -10.12
C ASP A 46 -7.35 19.89 -10.47
N ASN A 47 -6.69 20.56 -9.52
CA ASN A 47 -5.35 21.11 -9.72
C ASN A 47 -4.25 20.07 -9.50
N ARG A 48 -4.53 18.97 -8.76
CA ARG A 48 -3.55 17.95 -8.36
C ARG A 48 -3.64 16.67 -9.17
N LYS A 49 -4.82 16.30 -9.64
CA LYS A 49 -5.10 14.98 -10.24
C LYS A 49 -4.13 14.56 -11.35
N GLY A 50 -3.69 15.52 -12.18
CA GLY A 50 -2.73 15.26 -13.25
C GLY A 50 -1.35 14.87 -12.73
N GLU A 51 -0.85 15.59 -11.70
CA GLU A 51 0.45 15.30 -11.09
C GLU A 51 0.40 14.03 -10.24
N VAL A 52 -0.70 13.77 -9.55
CA VAL A 52 -0.94 12.49 -8.85
C VAL A 52 -0.86 11.32 -9.82
N ALA A 53 -1.56 11.40 -10.97
CA ALA A 53 -1.52 10.35 -11.98
C ALA A 53 -0.11 10.15 -12.56
N LYS A 54 0.63 11.23 -12.82
CA LYS A 54 2.04 11.17 -13.28
C LYS A 54 2.94 10.49 -12.24
N MET A 55 2.82 10.86 -10.97
CA MET A 55 3.59 10.26 -9.88
C MET A 55 3.31 8.76 -9.77
N LEU A 56 2.03 8.35 -9.78
CA LEU A 56 1.64 6.95 -9.75
C LEU A 56 2.14 6.17 -10.96
N THR A 57 2.14 6.79 -12.15
CA THR A 57 2.69 6.20 -13.38
C THR A 57 4.21 6.10 -13.36
N TYR A 58 4.91 7.07 -12.73
CA TYR A 58 6.35 7.06 -12.60
C TYR A 58 6.84 5.97 -11.65
N TYR A 59 6.26 5.88 -10.44
CA TYR A 59 6.66 4.87 -9.45
C TYR A 59 6.15 3.47 -9.79
N GLN A 60 5.03 3.36 -10.46
CA GLN A 60 4.36 2.11 -10.85
C GLN A 60 4.37 1.04 -9.76
N PRO A 61 3.84 1.32 -8.53
CA PRO A 61 3.74 0.28 -7.51
C PRO A 61 2.93 -0.91 -8.05
N ASP A 62 3.33 -2.12 -7.70
CA ASP A 62 2.58 -3.31 -8.04
C ASP A 62 1.21 -3.35 -7.34
N LEU A 63 1.19 -2.88 -6.09
CA LEU A 63 0.01 -2.77 -5.22
C LEU A 63 -0.05 -1.35 -4.64
N LEU A 64 -1.21 -0.74 -4.74
CA LEU A 64 -1.44 0.63 -4.31
C LEU A 64 -2.71 0.68 -3.46
N GLY A 65 -2.59 1.07 -2.20
CA GLY A 65 -3.69 1.43 -1.33
C GLY A 65 -3.81 2.95 -1.26
N MET A 66 -5.00 3.48 -1.46
CA MET A 66 -5.25 4.90 -1.31
C MET A 66 -6.30 5.17 -0.25
N GLN A 67 -6.34 6.38 0.31
CA GLN A 67 -7.28 6.80 1.33
C GLN A 67 -7.90 8.14 0.94
N GLU A 68 -9.04 8.46 1.51
CA GLU A 68 -9.86 9.66 1.26
C GLU A 68 -10.38 9.78 -0.18
N VAL A 69 -10.46 8.68 -0.91
CA VAL A 69 -10.83 8.74 -2.33
C VAL A 69 -12.33 8.97 -2.50
N CYS A 70 -12.73 10.19 -2.85
CA CYS A 70 -14.11 10.54 -3.19
C CYS A 70 -14.57 9.85 -4.49
N PRO A 71 -15.90 9.74 -4.74
CA PRO A 71 -16.43 9.08 -5.95
C PRO A 71 -15.89 9.67 -7.28
N ASN A 72 -15.78 11.00 -7.38
CA ASN A 72 -15.20 11.67 -8.54
C ASN A 72 -13.70 11.37 -8.70
N GLN A 73 -12.95 11.38 -7.60
CA GLN A 73 -11.53 11.01 -7.60
C GLN A 73 -11.33 9.53 -8.01
N MET A 74 -12.20 8.63 -7.55
CA MET A 74 -12.18 7.22 -7.95
C MET A 74 -12.40 7.05 -9.46
N ALA A 75 -13.31 7.83 -10.05
CA ALA A 75 -13.56 7.84 -11.50
C ALA A 75 -12.34 8.37 -12.27
N ASP A 76 -11.78 9.52 -11.85
CA ASP A 76 -10.60 10.12 -12.48
C ASP A 76 -9.38 9.17 -12.42
N LEU A 77 -9.12 8.54 -11.26
CA LEU A 77 -8.02 7.59 -11.08
C LEU A 77 -8.20 6.35 -11.95
N LYS A 78 -9.41 5.78 -11.99
CA LYS A 78 -9.69 4.65 -12.87
C LYS A 78 -9.46 5.00 -14.33
N ALA A 79 -9.88 6.18 -14.78
CA ALA A 79 -9.65 6.63 -16.15
C ALA A 79 -8.17 6.85 -16.46
N ALA A 80 -7.44 7.57 -15.58
CA ALA A 80 -6.04 7.91 -15.79
C ALA A 80 -5.10 6.69 -15.73
N LEU A 81 -5.43 5.69 -14.91
CA LEU A 81 -4.58 4.53 -14.63
C LEU A 81 -5.03 3.25 -15.34
N ASN A 82 -6.08 3.30 -16.15
CA ASN A 82 -6.69 2.14 -16.83
C ASN A 82 -5.70 1.29 -17.64
N GLY A 83 -4.66 1.90 -18.22
CA GLY A 83 -3.63 1.15 -18.97
C GLY A 83 -2.85 0.15 -18.11
N ILE A 84 -2.69 0.42 -16.80
CA ILE A 84 -1.78 -0.31 -15.90
C ILE A 84 -2.55 -1.02 -14.79
N TYR A 85 -3.55 -0.36 -14.20
CA TYR A 85 -4.19 -0.82 -12.97
C TYR A 85 -5.65 -1.22 -13.16
N GLU A 86 -6.09 -2.08 -12.25
CA GLU A 86 -7.48 -2.31 -11.95
C GLU A 86 -7.73 -1.89 -10.49
N GLY A 87 -8.80 -1.13 -10.24
CA GLY A 87 -9.14 -0.57 -8.94
C GLY A 87 -10.43 -1.13 -8.38
N ILE A 88 -10.39 -1.55 -7.11
CA ILE A 88 -11.52 -2.10 -6.33
C ILE A 88 -11.70 -1.33 -5.02
N GLY A 89 -12.87 -1.42 -4.44
CA GLY A 89 -13.26 -0.80 -3.18
C GLY A 89 -14.62 -0.13 -3.28
N VAL A 90 -15.24 0.10 -2.13
CA VAL A 90 -16.57 0.69 -2.00
C VAL A 90 -16.53 1.95 -1.15
N GLY A 91 -17.54 2.80 -1.31
CA GLY A 91 -17.75 3.98 -0.48
C GLY A 91 -18.18 3.62 0.95
N ARG A 92 -17.63 4.34 1.93
CA ARG A 92 -17.81 4.05 3.36
C ARG A 92 -19.23 4.29 3.87
N ASP A 93 -20.07 5.08 3.14
CA ASP A 93 -21.37 5.48 3.61
C ASP A 93 -22.52 4.56 3.16
N ASP A 94 -22.35 3.85 2.05
CA ASP A 94 -23.39 2.95 1.52
C ASP A 94 -22.89 1.55 1.15
N GLY A 95 -21.58 1.32 1.25
CA GLY A 95 -20.96 0.09 0.79
C GLY A 95 -20.98 -0.07 -0.74
N LYS A 96 -21.16 1.02 -1.47
CA LYS A 96 -21.20 1.06 -2.94
C LYS A 96 -20.40 2.24 -3.48
N HIS A 97 -21.01 3.43 -3.54
CA HIS A 97 -20.43 4.60 -4.20
C HIS A 97 -20.35 5.86 -3.33
N GLN A 98 -21.10 5.92 -2.20
CA GLN A 98 -21.19 7.14 -1.39
C GLN A 98 -20.10 7.19 -0.31
N GLY A 99 -19.58 8.41 -0.10
CA GLY A 99 -18.51 8.68 0.85
C GLY A 99 -17.13 8.35 0.30
N GLU A 100 -16.15 8.51 1.15
CA GLU A 100 -14.76 8.20 0.80
C GLU A 100 -14.55 6.68 0.69
N HIS A 101 -13.67 6.30 -0.24
CA HIS A 101 -13.21 4.93 -0.44
C HIS A 101 -11.83 4.75 0.18
N SER A 102 -11.51 3.53 0.57
CA SER A 102 -10.13 3.09 0.84
C SER A 102 -9.75 2.02 -0.20
N PRO A 103 -9.61 2.41 -1.50
CA PRO A 103 -9.49 1.46 -2.59
C PRO A 103 -8.12 0.80 -2.66
N ILE A 104 -8.10 -0.37 -3.29
CA ILE A 104 -6.89 -1.05 -3.74
C ILE A 104 -6.82 -0.94 -5.26
N PHE A 105 -5.68 -0.49 -5.77
CA PHE A 105 -5.31 -0.60 -7.17
C PHE A 105 -4.17 -1.60 -7.28
N TYR A 106 -4.26 -2.53 -8.24
CA TYR A 106 -3.20 -3.51 -8.49
C TYR A 106 -2.80 -3.52 -9.97
N ASN A 107 -1.50 -3.72 -10.22
CA ASN A 107 -0.98 -3.82 -11.58
C ASN A 107 -1.55 -5.08 -12.25
N LYS A 108 -2.51 -4.88 -13.17
CA LYS A 108 -3.22 -5.96 -13.86
C LYS A 108 -2.35 -6.77 -14.82
N HIS A 109 -1.18 -6.26 -15.20
CA HIS A 109 -0.22 -7.01 -16.02
C HIS A 109 0.57 -8.02 -15.20
N LYS A 110 0.81 -7.72 -13.92
CA LYS A 110 1.56 -8.58 -12.99
C LYS A 110 0.65 -9.49 -12.17
N PHE A 111 -0.51 -9.00 -11.74
CA PHE A 111 -1.42 -9.73 -10.87
C PHE A 111 -2.76 -10.06 -11.54
N SER A 112 -3.35 -11.15 -11.11
CA SER A 112 -4.77 -11.45 -11.28
C SER A 112 -5.45 -11.49 -9.92
N MET A 113 -6.65 -10.95 -9.83
CA MET A 113 -7.46 -10.99 -8.62
C MET A 113 -8.11 -12.37 -8.48
N VAL A 114 -7.92 -13.00 -7.32
CA VAL A 114 -8.51 -14.29 -6.97
C VAL A 114 -9.80 -14.10 -6.18
N LYS A 115 -9.79 -13.19 -5.23
CA LYS A 115 -10.92 -12.87 -4.37
C LYS A 115 -10.74 -11.47 -3.78
N HIS A 116 -11.84 -10.78 -3.53
CA HIS A 116 -11.83 -9.50 -2.83
C HIS A 116 -13.08 -9.33 -1.96
N GLY A 117 -13.11 -8.27 -1.18
CA GLY A 117 -14.27 -7.84 -0.43
C GLY A 117 -13.99 -6.57 0.36
N ASP A 118 -15.05 -6.05 0.94
CA ASP A 118 -15.04 -4.84 1.74
C ASP A 118 -15.82 -5.10 3.03
N PHE A 119 -15.52 -4.34 4.08
CA PHE A 119 -16.28 -4.38 5.32
C PHE A 119 -16.16 -3.06 6.07
N ALA A 120 -17.22 -2.69 6.81
CA ALA A 120 -17.20 -1.53 7.67
C ALA A 120 -16.33 -1.80 8.91
N LEU A 121 -15.57 -0.79 9.35
CA LEU A 121 -14.87 -0.85 10.65
C LEU A 121 -15.84 -0.45 11.77
N SER A 122 -16.66 -1.39 12.18
CA SER A 122 -17.64 -1.23 13.23
C SER A 122 -17.96 -2.57 13.88
N GLU A 123 -18.76 -2.55 14.96
CA GLU A 123 -19.27 -3.74 15.63
C GLU A 123 -20.17 -4.59 14.71
N THR A 124 -20.68 -3.99 13.63
CA THR A 124 -21.50 -4.64 12.59
C THR A 124 -20.83 -4.52 11.22
N PRO A 125 -19.73 -5.24 10.95
CA PRO A 125 -18.90 -5.01 9.78
C PRO A 125 -19.59 -5.27 8.43
N GLU A 126 -20.71 -5.96 8.43
CA GLU A 126 -21.52 -6.22 7.23
C GLU A 126 -22.53 -5.07 6.94
N GLN A 127 -22.59 -4.05 7.80
CA GLN A 127 -23.50 -2.91 7.68
C GLN A 127 -22.72 -1.62 7.48
N PHE A 128 -22.69 -1.13 6.25
CA PHE A 128 -22.05 0.14 5.91
C PHE A 128 -22.90 1.34 6.38
N GLY A 129 -22.26 2.52 6.43
CA GLY A 129 -22.94 3.76 6.84
C GLY A 129 -23.13 3.89 8.34
N LYS A 130 -22.44 3.09 9.13
CA LYS A 130 -22.46 3.16 10.59
C LYS A 130 -21.06 3.40 11.15
N LYS A 131 -20.97 4.36 12.05
CA LYS A 131 -19.76 4.59 12.85
C LYS A 131 -19.55 3.42 13.79
N GLY A 132 -18.29 2.96 13.91
CA GLY A 132 -17.93 1.94 14.87
C GLY A 132 -17.35 2.55 16.14
N TRP A 133 -17.70 2.01 17.30
CA TRP A 133 -17.18 2.40 18.62
C TRP A 133 -17.29 3.92 18.86
N ASP A 134 -16.14 4.59 19.09
CA ASP A 134 -16.05 6.04 19.29
C ASP A 134 -15.63 6.81 18.02
N ALA A 135 -15.81 6.23 16.84
CA ALA A 135 -15.42 6.84 15.58
C ALA A 135 -16.18 8.14 15.27
N SER A 136 -15.48 9.14 14.77
CA SER A 136 -16.07 10.38 14.25
C SER A 136 -16.69 10.20 12.87
N TYR A 137 -16.19 9.25 12.08
CA TYR A 137 -16.65 8.97 10.72
C TYR A 137 -16.89 7.47 10.48
N ASN A 138 -17.68 7.15 9.46
CA ASN A 138 -17.74 5.79 8.93
C ASN A 138 -16.35 5.41 8.39
N ARG A 139 -15.91 4.18 8.64
CA ARG A 139 -14.63 3.68 8.14
C ARG A 139 -14.82 2.35 7.43
N VAL A 140 -14.03 2.12 6.40
CA VAL A 140 -14.09 0.93 5.56
C VAL A 140 -12.71 0.35 5.36
N CYS A 141 -12.65 -0.97 5.22
CA CYS A 141 -11.45 -1.68 4.81
C CYS A 141 -11.76 -2.49 3.56
N THR A 142 -10.93 -2.31 2.53
CA THR A 142 -10.93 -3.11 1.30
C THR A 142 -9.83 -4.16 1.37
N TRP A 143 -10.09 -5.37 0.88
CA TRP A 143 -9.08 -6.42 0.80
C TRP A 143 -9.16 -7.21 -0.50
N ALA A 144 -8.02 -7.78 -0.91
CA ALA A 144 -7.91 -8.65 -2.07
C ALA A 144 -6.91 -9.78 -1.85
N ILE A 145 -7.17 -10.94 -2.44
CA ILE A 145 -6.18 -11.98 -2.69
C ILE A 145 -5.74 -11.85 -4.14
N LEU A 146 -4.46 -11.58 -4.33
CA LEU A 146 -3.84 -11.34 -5.62
C LEU A 146 -2.83 -12.42 -5.94
N LYS A 147 -2.85 -12.94 -7.16
CA LYS A 147 -1.94 -13.98 -7.66
C LYS A 147 -0.99 -13.39 -8.68
N ASP A 148 0.30 -13.45 -8.42
CA ASP A 148 1.35 -13.09 -9.38
C ASP A 148 1.28 -14.06 -10.57
N LYS A 149 1.09 -13.50 -11.77
CA LYS A 149 0.90 -14.28 -13.00
C LYS A 149 2.14 -15.04 -13.43
N LYS A 150 3.33 -14.53 -13.08
CA LYS A 150 4.61 -15.14 -13.46
C LYS A 150 5.01 -16.26 -12.51
N THR A 151 4.84 -16.04 -11.20
CA THR A 151 5.34 -16.97 -10.17
C THR A 151 4.25 -17.88 -9.61
N GLY A 152 2.98 -17.55 -9.81
CA GLY A 152 1.84 -18.23 -9.21
C GLY A 152 1.66 -17.95 -7.71
N LYS A 153 2.57 -17.21 -7.07
CA LYS A 153 2.48 -16.87 -5.65
C LYS A 153 1.29 -15.97 -5.38
N GLN A 154 0.66 -16.17 -4.24
CA GLN A 154 -0.45 -15.35 -3.80
C GLN A 154 -0.03 -14.47 -2.62
N VAL A 155 -0.67 -13.31 -2.51
CA VAL A 155 -0.55 -12.37 -1.40
C VAL A 155 -1.95 -11.87 -1.05
N VAL A 156 -2.22 -11.71 0.24
CA VAL A 156 -3.43 -11.02 0.68
C VAL A 156 -3.07 -9.58 1.04
N TYR A 157 -3.88 -8.65 0.56
CA TYR A 157 -3.65 -7.22 0.70
C TYR A 157 -4.88 -6.54 1.30
N PHE A 158 -4.69 -5.77 2.36
CA PHE A 158 -5.70 -4.95 3.03
C PHE A 158 -5.33 -3.48 2.94
N ASN A 159 -6.32 -2.62 2.70
CA ASN A 159 -6.15 -1.18 2.73
C ASN A 159 -7.28 -0.52 3.52
N THR A 160 -6.94 0.46 4.35
CA THR A 160 -7.90 1.12 5.22
C THR A 160 -7.53 2.57 5.51
N HIS A 161 -8.46 3.32 6.10
CA HIS A 161 -8.25 4.61 6.73
C HIS A 161 -8.89 4.54 8.13
N LEU A 162 -8.06 4.51 9.18
CA LEU A 162 -8.54 4.46 10.55
C LEU A 162 -9.12 5.80 10.98
N ASP A 163 -9.89 5.80 12.07
CA ASP A 163 -10.54 7.04 12.51
C ASP A 163 -9.55 8.05 13.08
N ASN A 164 -9.73 9.32 12.74
CA ASN A 164 -8.83 10.40 13.16
C ASN A 164 -8.95 10.75 14.65
N ASP A 165 -10.14 10.60 15.23
CA ASP A 165 -10.40 10.97 16.64
C ASP A 165 -10.52 9.75 17.55
N GLY A 166 -11.30 8.74 17.14
CA GLY A 166 -11.69 7.59 17.93
C GLY A 166 -10.52 6.62 18.22
N LYS A 167 -9.94 6.70 19.40
CA LYS A 167 -8.86 5.79 19.81
C LYS A 167 -9.32 4.34 19.94
N ILE A 168 -10.53 4.13 20.46
CA ILE A 168 -11.12 2.78 20.56
C ILE A 168 -11.42 2.25 19.15
N ALA A 169 -11.95 3.09 18.26
CA ALA A 169 -12.24 2.73 16.88
C ALA A 169 -10.95 2.32 16.11
N ARG A 170 -9.84 3.03 16.29
CA ARG A 170 -8.55 2.63 15.70
C ARG A 170 -8.09 1.26 16.20
N LYS A 171 -8.11 1.07 17.52
CA LYS A 171 -7.71 -0.18 18.18
C LYS A 171 -8.59 -1.36 17.73
N GLU A 172 -9.89 -1.24 17.87
CA GLU A 172 -10.83 -2.32 17.56
C GLU A 172 -10.93 -2.56 16.04
N GLY A 173 -10.79 -1.51 15.22
CA GLY A 173 -10.67 -1.60 13.77
C GLY A 173 -9.51 -2.50 13.35
N ILE A 174 -8.32 -2.33 13.93
CA ILE A 174 -7.15 -3.19 13.67
C ILE A 174 -7.41 -4.64 14.12
N LYS A 175 -8.03 -4.86 15.29
CA LYS A 175 -8.39 -6.22 15.73
C LYS A 175 -9.36 -6.89 14.76
N LEU A 176 -10.34 -6.14 14.25
CA LEU A 176 -11.29 -6.62 13.25
C LEU A 176 -10.58 -6.99 11.95
N ILE A 177 -9.69 -6.12 11.42
CA ILE A 177 -8.88 -6.40 10.23
C ILE A 177 -8.08 -7.69 10.43
N LEU A 178 -7.38 -7.86 11.56
CA LEU A 178 -6.62 -9.07 11.88
C LEU A 178 -7.51 -10.31 11.95
N SER A 179 -8.71 -10.20 12.52
CA SER A 179 -9.69 -11.30 12.56
C SER A 179 -10.14 -11.72 11.15
N LYS A 180 -10.47 -10.75 10.29
CA LYS A 180 -10.83 -11.00 8.88
C LYS A 180 -9.63 -11.58 8.11
N MET A 181 -8.44 -11.04 8.32
CA MET A 181 -7.20 -11.51 7.70
C MET A 181 -6.90 -12.98 8.05
N LYS A 182 -7.03 -13.39 9.31
CA LYS A 182 -6.88 -14.80 9.73
C LYS A 182 -7.79 -15.74 8.96
N LYS A 183 -9.03 -15.30 8.65
CA LYS A 183 -10.02 -16.11 7.91
C LYS A 183 -9.68 -16.25 6.42
N VAL A 184 -9.15 -15.18 5.79
CA VAL A 184 -8.93 -15.15 4.34
C VAL A 184 -7.50 -15.47 3.94
N ALA A 185 -6.51 -15.06 4.71
CA ALA A 185 -5.08 -15.22 4.37
C ALA A 185 -4.60 -16.65 4.58
N LYS A 186 -5.18 -17.38 5.53
CA LYS A 186 -4.63 -18.70 5.94
C LYS A 186 -3.13 -18.59 6.21
N ASN A 187 -2.30 -19.14 5.34
CA ASN A 187 -0.83 -19.10 5.42
C ASN A 187 -0.20 -18.25 4.32
N MET A 188 -0.98 -17.39 3.64
CA MET A 188 -0.44 -16.51 2.61
C MET A 188 0.31 -15.33 3.22
N PRO A 189 1.34 -14.80 2.52
CA PRO A 189 1.92 -13.50 2.85
C PRO A 189 0.83 -12.42 2.90
N ALA A 190 0.91 -11.55 3.90
CA ALA A 190 -0.10 -10.52 4.13
C ALA A 190 0.53 -9.13 4.17
N ILE A 191 -0.19 -8.15 3.63
CA ILE A 191 0.16 -6.74 3.61
C ILE A 191 -1.05 -5.95 4.09
N ILE A 192 -0.81 -4.96 4.95
CA ILE A 192 -1.82 -3.97 5.36
C ILE A 192 -1.23 -2.59 5.09
N THR A 193 -1.96 -1.76 4.34
CA THR A 193 -1.63 -0.35 4.13
C THR A 193 -2.73 0.54 4.68
N GLY A 194 -2.39 1.77 4.98
CA GLY A 194 -3.40 2.75 5.34
C GLY A 194 -2.83 4.02 5.95
N ASP A 195 -3.69 5.01 6.01
CA ASP A 195 -3.60 6.09 6.98
C ASP A 195 -4.18 5.58 8.31
N PHE A 196 -3.32 5.42 9.30
CA PHE A 196 -3.71 4.86 10.59
C PHE A 196 -4.14 5.95 11.59
N ASN A 197 -3.96 7.23 11.23
CA ASN A 197 -4.21 8.36 12.12
C ASN A 197 -3.55 8.20 13.51
N CYS A 198 -2.44 7.47 13.54
CA CYS A 198 -1.62 7.26 14.72
C CYS A 198 -0.19 6.91 14.32
N THR A 199 0.76 7.15 15.23
CA THR A 199 2.16 6.81 15.02
C THR A 199 2.42 5.31 15.26
N ASP A 200 3.63 4.84 14.91
CA ASP A 200 3.99 3.43 15.10
C ASP A 200 4.13 3.02 16.58
N GLU A 201 4.29 3.97 17.49
CA GLU A 201 4.38 3.75 18.94
C GLU A 201 3.01 3.51 19.59
N GLU A 202 1.91 3.87 18.92
CA GLU A 202 0.56 3.77 19.46
C GLU A 202 -0.02 2.34 19.39
N GLU A 203 -1.09 2.14 20.15
CA GLU A 203 -1.70 0.82 20.38
C GLU A 203 -2.08 0.05 19.11
N PRO A 204 -2.64 0.66 18.02
CA PRO A 204 -2.95 -0.06 16.79
C PRO A 204 -1.73 -0.78 16.19
N SER A 205 -0.59 -0.11 16.13
CA SER A 205 0.67 -0.67 15.65
C SER A 205 1.22 -1.75 16.56
N ALA A 206 1.11 -1.57 17.87
CA ALA A 206 1.52 -2.58 18.87
C ALA A 206 0.70 -3.87 18.72
N ILE A 207 -0.61 -3.77 18.47
CA ILE A 207 -1.48 -4.93 18.22
C ILE A 207 -1.06 -5.67 16.94
N LEU A 208 -0.72 -4.97 15.87
CA LEU A 208 -0.21 -5.58 14.64
C LEU A 208 1.09 -6.35 14.89
N ARG A 209 2.06 -5.74 15.58
CA ARG A 209 3.33 -6.41 15.94
C ARG A 209 3.11 -7.65 16.80
N ALA A 210 2.23 -7.60 17.79
CA ALA A 210 1.86 -8.76 18.60
C ALA A 210 1.24 -9.91 17.79
N ASN A 211 0.70 -9.60 16.61
CA ASN A 211 0.15 -10.57 15.65
C ASN A 211 1.08 -10.88 14.47
N LYS A 212 2.40 -10.67 14.64
CA LYS A 212 3.46 -10.98 13.65
C LYS A 212 3.36 -10.18 12.35
N MET A 213 2.75 -9.00 12.41
CA MET A 213 2.79 -8.00 11.34
C MET A 213 3.81 -6.93 11.73
N GLU A 214 4.80 -6.72 10.90
CA GLU A 214 5.90 -5.79 11.15
C GLU A 214 5.78 -4.54 10.29
N ASN A 215 6.05 -3.37 10.87
CA ASN A 215 6.11 -2.14 10.09
C ASN A 215 7.27 -2.21 9.09
N ALA A 216 6.96 -2.08 7.80
CA ALA A 216 7.93 -2.22 6.72
C ALA A 216 9.05 -1.17 6.79
N ARG A 217 8.77 0.04 7.32
CA ARG A 217 9.78 1.07 7.53
C ARG A 217 10.86 0.60 8.50
N ASN A 218 10.48 -0.03 9.60
CA ASN A 218 11.41 -0.50 10.65
C ASN A 218 12.19 -1.75 10.21
N LYS A 219 11.73 -2.47 9.20
CA LYS A 219 12.35 -3.70 8.69
C LYS A 219 13.12 -3.51 7.39
N ALA A 220 12.99 -2.36 6.75
CA ALA A 220 13.69 -2.08 5.49
C ALA A 220 15.20 -1.92 5.71
N ALA A 221 16.00 -2.51 4.82
CA ALA A 221 17.45 -2.35 4.86
C ALA A 221 17.91 -0.91 4.53
N ILE A 222 17.12 -0.20 3.72
CA ILE A 222 17.37 1.20 3.33
C ILE A 222 16.07 1.96 3.49
N VAL A 223 16.11 3.07 4.23
CA VAL A 223 14.99 4.02 4.41
C VAL A 223 15.44 5.38 3.89
N TYR A 224 14.59 6.04 3.11
CA TYR A 224 14.89 7.37 2.55
C TYR A 224 13.61 8.24 2.46
N GLY A 225 13.78 9.54 2.63
CA GLY A 225 12.73 10.54 2.54
C GLY A 225 12.45 11.23 3.87
N PRO A 226 11.42 12.08 3.94
CA PRO A 226 11.02 12.76 5.16
C PRO A 226 10.66 11.81 6.30
N ASP A 227 10.82 12.26 7.56
CA ASP A 227 10.39 11.54 8.75
C ASP A 227 8.95 11.90 9.15
N TRP A 228 8.12 12.24 8.17
CA TRP A 228 6.70 12.51 8.33
C TRP A 228 5.93 12.13 7.07
N THR A 229 4.66 11.78 7.23
CA THR A 229 3.74 11.59 6.11
C THR A 229 2.68 12.68 6.08
N TRP A 230 2.14 13.08 7.21
CA TRP A 230 1.18 14.17 7.28
C TRP A 230 1.86 15.52 7.49
N HIS A 231 1.51 16.53 6.67
CA HIS A 231 2.14 17.84 6.68
C HIS A 231 1.19 19.01 6.36
N ASP A 232 -0.10 18.72 6.13
CA ASP A 232 -1.14 19.71 5.85
C ASP A 232 -0.72 20.73 4.78
N TYR A 233 -0.35 20.23 3.58
CA TYR A 233 0.16 21.05 2.48
C TYR A 233 1.36 21.95 2.87
N GLY A 234 2.16 21.50 3.81
CA GLY A 234 3.33 22.23 4.32
C GLY A 234 3.01 23.30 5.36
N ARG A 235 1.73 23.45 5.77
CA ARG A 235 1.31 24.43 6.78
C ARG A 235 1.71 24.00 8.20
N LEU A 236 1.76 22.70 8.45
CA LEU A 236 2.15 22.18 9.76
C LEU A 236 3.62 22.48 10.06
N PRO A 237 3.94 22.98 11.25
CA PRO A 237 5.33 23.13 11.71
C PRO A 237 6.05 21.76 11.69
N LEU A 238 7.37 21.76 11.46
CA LEU A 238 8.15 20.52 11.32
C LEU A 238 8.06 19.60 12.55
N ASN A 239 8.03 20.18 13.73
CA ASN A 239 7.94 19.46 15.01
C ASN A 239 6.55 18.87 15.31
N GLU A 240 5.53 19.22 14.53
CA GLU A 240 4.17 18.70 14.66
C GLU A 240 3.86 17.64 13.61
N ARG A 241 4.75 17.46 12.61
CA ARG A 241 4.59 16.46 11.56
C ARG A 241 4.95 15.08 12.08
N SER A 242 4.19 14.07 11.65
CA SER A 242 4.40 12.69 12.07
C SER A 242 4.17 11.69 10.93
N ILE A 243 4.67 10.47 11.11
CA ILE A 243 4.34 9.35 10.24
C ILE A 243 3.08 8.69 10.78
N ILE A 244 1.99 8.79 10.02
CA ILE A 244 0.70 8.16 10.32
C ILE A 244 0.21 7.25 9.18
N ASP A 245 0.90 7.27 8.05
CA ASP A 245 0.66 6.36 6.93
C ASP A 245 1.65 5.19 7.01
N HIS A 246 1.13 3.97 7.06
CA HIS A 246 1.94 2.79 7.35
C HIS A 246 1.73 1.68 6.33
N ILE A 247 2.77 0.85 6.18
CA ILE A 247 2.74 -0.44 5.50
C ILE A 247 3.21 -1.49 6.48
N PHE A 248 2.30 -2.41 6.86
CA PHE A 248 2.62 -3.58 7.68
C PHE A 248 2.68 -4.84 6.83
N ILE A 249 3.65 -5.69 7.13
CA ILE A 249 3.92 -6.93 6.38
C ILE A 249 4.04 -8.12 7.32
N SER A 250 3.56 -9.29 6.88
CA SER A 250 3.78 -10.55 7.60
C SER A 250 5.24 -11.05 7.44
N ASN A 251 5.67 -11.95 8.30
CA ASN A 251 7.03 -12.50 8.31
C ASN A 251 7.43 -13.29 7.05
N GLN A 252 6.48 -13.62 6.16
CA GLN A 252 6.76 -14.21 4.85
C GLN A 252 7.26 -13.19 3.82
N LEU A 253 7.29 -11.90 4.19
CA LEU A 253 7.80 -10.81 3.36
C LEU A 253 8.94 -10.10 4.08
N LYS A 254 9.90 -9.61 3.30
CA LYS A 254 11.06 -8.84 3.77
C LYS A 254 11.11 -7.50 3.06
N ALA A 255 11.04 -6.41 3.82
CA ALA A 255 11.27 -5.07 3.28
C ALA A 255 12.74 -4.88 2.93
N THR A 256 13.02 -4.40 1.72
CA THR A 256 14.37 -4.14 1.23
C THR A 256 14.68 -2.65 1.14
N ARG A 257 13.75 -1.87 0.60
CA ARG A 257 13.84 -0.40 0.50
C ARG A 257 12.51 0.19 0.89
N TYR A 258 12.53 1.27 1.66
CA TYR A 258 11.36 2.04 2.04
C TYR A 258 11.60 3.51 1.74
N ARG A 259 10.61 4.18 1.20
CA ARG A 259 10.69 5.62 0.90
C ARG A 259 9.41 6.32 1.32
N VAL A 260 9.58 7.47 1.98
CA VAL A 260 8.53 8.50 2.07
C VAL A 260 8.74 9.45 0.89
N ILE A 261 7.72 9.60 0.05
CA ILE A 261 7.77 10.38 -1.19
C ILE A 261 7.32 11.79 -0.87
N GLY A 262 8.28 12.68 -0.64
CA GLY A 262 8.04 14.11 -0.39
C GLY A 262 8.12 14.95 -1.66
N ASP A 263 7.79 14.36 -2.82
CA ASP A 263 7.86 15.05 -4.11
C ASP A 263 6.77 16.13 -4.18
N LYS A 264 7.18 17.33 -4.55
CA LYS A 264 6.30 18.48 -4.78
C LYS A 264 6.56 19.01 -6.19
N PRO A 265 5.85 18.51 -7.20
CA PRO A 265 6.02 19.00 -8.56
C PRO A 265 5.48 20.45 -8.67
N ASP A 266 6.37 21.35 -9.12
CA ASP A 266 6.07 22.77 -9.35
C ASP A 266 5.41 23.46 -8.14
N LYS A 267 4.20 24.02 -8.32
CA LYS A 267 3.51 24.83 -7.31
C LYS A 267 2.53 24.07 -6.43
N VAL A 268 2.12 22.87 -6.83
CA VAL A 268 1.09 22.11 -6.14
C VAL A 268 1.67 20.96 -5.32
N TYR A 269 1.07 20.71 -4.15
CA TYR A 269 1.28 19.47 -3.43
C TYR A 269 0.46 18.34 -4.07
N LEU A 270 0.98 17.11 -4.05
CA LEU A 270 0.22 15.95 -4.51
C LEU A 270 -0.95 15.62 -3.56
N SER A 271 -0.75 15.84 -2.27
CA SER A 271 -1.71 15.69 -1.18
C SER A 271 -1.24 16.51 0.02
N ASP A 272 -2.00 16.58 1.08
CA ASP A 272 -1.55 17.02 2.42
C ASP A 272 -0.80 15.90 3.17
N HIS A 273 -0.70 14.71 2.55
CA HIS A 273 0.14 13.59 2.95
C HIS A 273 1.22 13.28 1.91
N ASN A 274 2.32 12.73 2.38
CA ASN A 274 3.34 12.09 1.55
C ASN A 274 3.02 10.61 1.37
N ALA A 275 3.11 10.09 0.16
CA ALA A 275 2.97 8.67 -0.07
C ALA A 275 4.13 7.88 0.54
N VAL A 276 3.87 6.67 1.00
CA VAL A 276 4.91 5.72 1.43
C VAL A 276 5.03 4.57 0.44
N PHE A 277 6.26 4.19 0.12
CA PHE A 277 6.59 3.18 -0.88
C PHE A 277 7.59 2.18 -0.34
N VAL A 278 7.39 0.89 -0.60
CA VAL A 278 8.28 -0.18 -0.17
C VAL A 278 8.50 -1.22 -1.26
N ASN A 279 9.71 -1.75 -1.35
CA ASN A 279 10.04 -2.95 -2.11
C ASN A 279 10.14 -4.14 -1.16
N LEU A 280 9.41 -5.21 -1.49
CA LEU A 280 9.30 -6.42 -0.70
C LEU A 280 9.83 -7.63 -1.48
N ASP A 281 10.62 -8.46 -0.81
CA ASP A 281 10.97 -9.80 -1.27
C ASP A 281 10.16 -10.84 -0.48
N TYR A 282 9.82 -11.97 -1.10
CA TYR A 282 9.35 -13.13 -0.35
C TYR A 282 10.51 -13.71 0.46
N THR A 283 10.26 -14.03 1.73
CA THR A 283 11.19 -14.86 2.52
C THR A 283 11.19 -16.29 1.97
N LYS A 284 12.29 -17.00 2.13
CA LYS A 284 12.42 -18.41 1.71
C LYS A 284 11.58 -19.33 2.58
#